data_9455d56fd5d24b7fc60559d5bd6047d3
#
_entry.id   9455d56fd5d24b7fc60559d5bd6047d3
#
_cell.length_a   1.000
_cell.length_b   1.000
_cell.length_c   1.000
_cell.angle_alpha   90.00
_cell.angle_beta   90.00
_cell.angle_gamma   90.00
#
_symmetry.space_group_name_H-M   'P 1'
#
loop_
_entity.id
_entity.type
_entity.pdbx_description
1 polymer ?
#
loop_
_entity_poly.entity_id
_entity_poly.type
_entity_poly.pdbx_seq_one_letter_code
_entity_poly.pdbx_strand_id
1 'polypeptide(L)'
;MRSSLRISSFALAVALVPATLWAQTPPQQPPAQGSQQQNPPAQQPPAQGTQPAQQQPAAASPTRTFTADGGLIFNIIKPDHTADFEMVIGKLKEAFAKSPDPKRKQQAAGWKVFKAVEPFQGNVLYLFILDPAVKDADYTVSKILSEVLPNEVQDLWNKYKDAYASGQNLVNLQLIANMSSVAPAAGGK
;
A
#
# COMPACT_ATOMS: atom_id res chain seq x y z
N MET A 1 -58.33 4.68 0.85
CA MET A 1 -58.16 3.66 -0.23
C MET A 1 -57.04 2.73 0.21
N ARG A 2 -57.37 1.47 0.39
CA ARG A 2 -56.48 0.40 0.86
C ARG A 2 -55.78 -0.22 -0.32
N SER A 3 -54.49 -0.33 -0.35
CA SER A 3 -53.74 -1.08 -1.35
C SER A 3 -52.83 -2.09 -0.71
N SER A 4 -53.06 -3.31 -1.12
CA SER A 4 -52.65 -4.58 -0.54
C SER A 4 -51.18 -4.92 -0.73
N LEU A 5 -50.59 -5.40 0.36
CA LEU A 5 -49.30 -6.08 0.48
C LEU A 5 -49.36 -7.42 -0.34
N ARG A 6 -48.45 -7.63 -1.26
CA ARG A 6 -48.21 -8.94 -1.91
C ARG A 6 -46.87 -9.48 -1.45
N ILE A 7 -46.94 -10.48 -0.58
CA ILE A 7 -45.83 -11.31 -0.14
C ILE A 7 -45.64 -12.41 -1.18
N SER A 8 -44.51 -12.42 -1.87
CA SER A 8 -44.12 -13.55 -2.74
C SER A 8 -43.07 -14.39 -1.99
N SER A 9 -43.52 -15.57 -1.55
CA SER A 9 -42.69 -16.62 -1.01
C SER A 9 -41.89 -17.28 -2.15
N PHE A 10 -40.57 -17.23 -2.07
CA PHE A 10 -39.70 -18.04 -2.93
C PHE A 10 -39.22 -19.26 -2.13
N ALA A 11 -39.58 -20.41 -2.63
CA ALA A 11 -39.22 -21.72 -2.08
C ALA A 11 -37.73 -22.02 -2.30
N LEU A 12 -37.07 -22.42 -1.22
CA LEU A 12 -35.67 -22.86 -1.17
C LEU A 12 -35.59 -24.33 -1.62
N ALA A 13 -35.01 -24.61 -2.77
CA ALA A 13 -34.66 -25.96 -3.21
C ALA A 13 -33.21 -26.27 -2.76
N VAL A 14 -33.07 -27.13 -1.77
CA VAL A 14 -31.80 -27.69 -1.32
C VAL A 14 -31.43 -28.88 -2.21
N ALA A 15 -30.37 -28.76 -3.01
CA ALA A 15 -29.77 -29.88 -3.74
C ALA A 15 -28.60 -30.45 -2.93
N LEU A 16 -28.77 -31.64 -2.40
CA LEU A 16 -27.70 -32.48 -1.81
C LEU A 16 -26.82 -33.01 -2.96
N VAL A 17 -25.52 -32.74 -2.92
CA VAL A 17 -24.52 -33.40 -3.76
C VAL A 17 -23.69 -34.31 -2.87
N PRO A 18 -23.58 -35.65 -3.18
CA PRO A 18 -22.75 -36.56 -2.38
C PRO A 18 -21.27 -36.35 -2.68
N ALA A 19 -20.47 -36.21 -1.63
CA ALA A 19 -19.02 -36.20 -1.68
C ALA A 19 -18.47 -37.59 -1.97
N THR A 20 -17.80 -37.78 -3.10
CA THR A 20 -17.00 -39.00 -3.36
C THR A 20 -15.58 -38.76 -2.82
N LEU A 21 -15.23 -39.49 -1.76
CA LEU A 21 -13.87 -39.62 -1.25
C LEU A 21 -13.02 -40.40 -2.28
N TRP A 22 -12.00 -39.76 -2.81
CA TRP A 22 -10.90 -40.45 -3.49
C TRP A 22 -9.77 -40.63 -2.48
N ALA A 23 -9.63 -41.88 -1.98
CA ALA A 23 -8.48 -42.32 -1.22
C ALA A 23 -7.30 -42.52 -2.19
N GLN A 24 -6.28 -41.68 -2.10
CA GLN A 24 -5.00 -41.91 -2.77
C GLN A 24 -4.08 -42.65 -1.83
N THR A 25 -3.75 -43.90 -2.19
CA THR A 25 -2.76 -44.74 -1.55
C THR A 25 -1.34 -44.25 -1.88
N PRO A 26 -0.43 -44.07 -0.91
CA PRO A 26 0.97 -43.71 -1.22
C PRO A 26 1.72 -44.92 -1.76
N PRO A 27 2.67 -44.77 -2.69
CA PRO A 27 3.47 -45.89 -3.21
C PRO A 27 4.46 -46.39 -2.16
N GLN A 28 4.48 -47.72 -1.96
CA GLN A 28 5.44 -48.43 -1.13
C GLN A 28 6.82 -48.44 -1.77
N GLN A 29 7.84 -48.01 -1.01
CA GLN A 29 9.25 -48.21 -1.35
C GLN A 29 9.68 -49.65 -1.09
N PRO A 30 10.54 -50.25 -1.95
CA PRO A 30 11.11 -51.57 -1.68
C PRO A 30 12.22 -51.51 -0.60
N PRO A 31 12.45 -52.61 0.16
CA PRO A 31 13.45 -52.64 1.21
C PRO A 31 14.88 -52.70 0.62
N ALA A 32 15.73 -51.78 1.02
CA ALA A 32 17.16 -51.86 0.74
C ALA A 32 17.87 -52.74 1.74
N GLN A 33 18.61 -53.71 1.22
CA GLN A 33 19.47 -54.63 1.93
C GLN A 33 20.65 -53.92 2.61
N GLY A 34 20.98 -54.43 3.80
CA GLY A 34 22.06 -53.92 4.63
C GLY A 34 23.45 -54.14 4.04
N SER A 35 24.30 -53.18 4.26
CA SER A 35 25.75 -53.35 4.28
C SER A 35 26.28 -52.66 5.52
N GLN A 36 26.78 -53.46 6.45
CA GLN A 36 27.54 -52.99 7.62
C GLN A 36 28.85 -52.42 7.14
N GLN A 37 29.10 -51.15 7.46
CA GLN A 37 30.44 -50.59 7.30
C GLN A 37 30.81 -49.81 8.59
N GLN A 38 31.95 -50.24 9.12
CA GLN A 38 32.56 -49.89 10.38
C GLN A 38 32.74 -48.38 10.56
N ASN A 39 32.42 -47.93 11.77
CA ASN A 39 32.62 -46.56 12.24
C ASN A 39 34.10 -46.33 12.60
N PRO A 40 34.79 -45.33 12.06
CA PRO A 40 35.99 -44.76 12.65
C PRO A 40 35.66 -43.74 13.74
N PRO A 41 36.55 -43.47 14.72
CA PRO A 41 36.21 -42.71 15.91
C PRO A 41 35.92 -41.25 15.62
N ALA A 42 34.99 -40.72 16.39
CA ALA A 42 34.51 -39.33 16.35
C ALA A 42 35.65 -38.32 16.56
N GLN A 43 35.91 -37.52 15.52
CA GLN A 43 36.62 -36.26 15.68
C GLN A 43 35.57 -35.18 15.98
N GLN A 44 35.77 -34.49 17.13
CA GLN A 44 34.99 -33.33 17.53
C GLN A 44 35.12 -32.23 16.45
N PRO A 45 34.03 -31.61 16.02
CA PRO A 45 34.08 -30.43 15.15
C PRO A 45 34.68 -29.25 15.94
N PRO A 46 35.55 -28.41 15.33
CA PRO A 46 36.02 -27.21 15.97
C PRO A 46 34.85 -26.26 16.18
N ALA A 47 34.85 -25.57 17.33
CA ALA A 47 33.88 -24.57 17.69
C ALA A 47 33.72 -23.54 16.57
N GLN A 48 32.54 -23.51 15.95
CA GLN A 48 32.17 -22.46 15.02
C GLN A 48 32.10 -21.13 15.80
N GLY A 49 33.02 -20.25 15.49
CA GLY A 49 33.02 -18.87 15.95
C GLY A 49 31.69 -18.24 15.58
N THR A 50 31.10 -17.54 16.52
CA THR A 50 29.86 -16.73 16.36
C THR A 50 30.10 -15.74 15.23
N GLN A 51 29.59 -16.04 14.03
CA GLN A 51 29.50 -15.04 12.99
C GLN A 51 28.56 -13.93 13.48
N PRO A 52 28.97 -12.65 13.40
CA PRO A 52 28.05 -11.55 13.65
C PRO A 52 26.87 -11.71 12.69
N ALA A 53 25.64 -11.64 13.23
CA ALA A 53 24.44 -11.63 12.44
C ALA A 53 24.59 -10.54 11.36
N GLN A 54 24.74 -10.95 10.10
CA GLN A 54 24.68 -10.04 8.97
C GLN A 54 23.27 -9.46 9.00
N GLN A 55 23.17 -8.17 9.39
CA GLN A 55 21.96 -7.39 9.24
C GLN A 55 21.60 -7.46 7.77
N GLN A 56 20.57 -8.26 7.48
CA GLN A 56 19.93 -8.29 6.16
C GLN A 56 19.54 -6.85 5.82
N PRO A 57 19.99 -6.28 4.69
CA PRO A 57 19.60 -4.93 4.34
C PRO A 57 18.09 -4.86 4.38
N ALA A 58 17.53 -3.96 5.20
CA ALA A 58 16.10 -3.71 5.25
C ALA A 58 15.65 -3.49 3.80
N ALA A 59 14.70 -4.31 3.32
CA ALA A 59 14.19 -4.22 1.98
C ALA A 59 13.79 -2.76 1.74
N ALA A 60 14.46 -2.10 0.79
CA ALA A 60 14.21 -0.69 0.50
C ALA A 60 12.72 -0.53 0.21
N SER A 61 12.05 0.33 0.98
CA SER A 61 10.63 0.64 0.74
C SER A 61 10.48 1.06 -0.71
N PRO A 62 9.47 0.55 -1.45
CA PRO A 62 9.31 0.88 -2.85
C PRO A 62 9.24 2.40 -3.02
N THR A 63 10.12 2.96 -3.84
CA THR A 63 10.11 4.38 -4.16
C THR A 63 8.83 4.73 -4.92
N ARG A 64 8.22 5.88 -4.58
CA ARG A 64 7.03 6.40 -5.27
C ARG A 64 7.45 7.57 -6.13
N THR A 65 7.84 7.27 -7.36
CA THR A 65 8.29 8.27 -8.33
C THR A 65 7.30 8.41 -9.47
N PHE A 66 7.24 9.62 -10.06
CA PHE A 66 6.44 9.91 -11.24
C PHE A 66 7.37 10.21 -12.41
N THR A 67 7.01 9.71 -13.60
CA THR A 67 7.73 9.95 -14.85
C THR A 67 7.02 10.96 -15.74
N ALA A 68 5.77 11.31 -15.41
CA ALA A 68 4.97 12.32 -16.10
C ALA A 68 4.91 13.63 -15.32
N ASP A 69 4.37 14.68 -15.95
CA ASP A 69 4.22 16.02 -15.35
C ASP A 69 3.08 16.08 -14.31
N GLY A 70 2.19 15.09 -14.29
CA GLY A 70 1.14 14.92 -13.30
C GLY A 70 1.18 13.54 -12.67
N GLY A 71 0.67 13.46 -11.45
CA GLY A 71 0.57 12.20 -10.72
C GLY A 71 -0.67 12.12 -9.85
N LEU A 72 -1.11 10.90 -9.59
CA LEU A 72 -2.22 10.62 -8.70
C LEU A 72 -1.89 9.40 -7.85
N ILE A 73 -2.15 9.48 -6.52
CA ILE A 73 -2.08 8.34 -5.64
C ILE A 73 -3.45 8.17 -4.97
N PHE A 74 -4.02 6.97 -5.10
CA PHE A 74 -5.22 6.56 -4.40
C PHE A 74 -4.83 5.95 -3.05
N ASN A 75 -5.45 6.45 -1.98
CA ASN A 75 -5.27 5.95 -0.62
C ASN A 75 -6.64 5.55 -0.06
N ILE A 76 -6.86 4.26 0.10
CA ILE A 76 -8.11 3.71 0.63
C ILE A 76 -7.91 3.44 2.11
N ILE A 77 -8.58 4.23 2.96
CA ILE A 77 -8.36 4.30 4.41
C ILE A 77 -9.57 3.73 5.14
N LYS A 78 -9.32 2.92 6.17
CA LYS A 78 -10.35 2.40 7.05
C LYS A 78 -11.08 3.56 7.76
N PRO A 79 -12.41 3.51 7.92
CA PRO A 79 -13.18 4.60 8.50
C PRO A 79 -12.74 4.98 9.92
N ASP A 80 -12.35 4.00 10.73
CA ASP A 80 -11.90 4.15 12.11
C ASP A 80 -10.46 4.67 12.26
N HIS A 81 -9.68 4.70 11.17
CA HIS A 81 -8.30 5.18 11.14
C HIS A 81 -8.11 6.52 10.40
N THR A 82 -9.18 7.21 10.04
CA THR A 82 -9.09 8.50 9.31
C THR A 82 -8.35 9.56 10.11
N ALA A 83 -8.56 9.63 11.43
CA ALA A 83 -7.88 10.59 12.31
C ALA A 83 -6.36 10.36 12.34
N ASP A 84 -5.92 9.10 12.44
CA ASP A 84 -4.50 8.75 12.39
C ASP A 84 -3.87 9.10 11.03
N PHE A 85 -4.58 8.79 9.94
CA PHE A 85 -4.12 9.14 8.60
C PHE A 85 -4.00 10.66 8.42
N GLU A 86 -5.02 11.43 8.79
CA GLU A 86 -5.02 12.90 8.68
C GLU A 86 -3.94 13.54 9.56
N MET A 87 -3.67 12.98 10.75
CA MET A 87 -2.56 13.40 11.60
C MET A 87 -1.22 13.22 10.88
N VAL A 88 -1.00 12.05 10.25
CA VAL A 88 0.23 11.81 9.47
C VAL A 88 0.36 12.78 8.31
N ILE A 89 -0.75 13.12 7.61
CA ILE A 89 -0.75 14.15 6.57
C ILE A 89 -0.40 15.53 7.13
N GLY A 90 -0.88 15.85 8.32
CA GLY A 90 -0.48 17.08 9.03
C GLY A 90 1.02 17.13 9.31
N LYS A 91 1.61 16.02 9.77
CA LYS A 91 3.04 15.88 9.98
C LYS A 91 3.85 15.92 8.68
N LEU A 92 3.32 15.37 7.59
CA LEU A 92 3.93 15.49 6.27
C LEU A 92 4.00 16.96 5.81
N LYS A 93 2.92 17.73 6.01
CA LYS A 93 2.91 19.17 5.74
C LYS A 93 3.94 19.93 6.59
N GLU A 94 4.07 19.57 7.86
CA GLU A 94 5.10 20.11 8.76
C GLU A 94 6.51 19.79 8.26
N ALA A 95 6.76 18.54 7.85
CA ALA A 95 8.04 18.11 7.30
C ALA A 95 8.43 18.90 6.03
N PHE A 96 7.50 19.12 5.12
CA PHE A 96 7.75 19.96 3.96
C PHE A 96 8.08 21.41 4.32
N ALA A 97 7.38 21.97 5.31
CA ALA A 97 7.64 23.35 5.75
C ALA A 97 9.04 23.51 6.37
N LYS A 98 9.49 22.50 7.12
CA LYS A 98 10.79 22.48 7.80
C LYS A 98 11.96 22.01 6.92
N SER A 99 11.69 21.34 5.80
CA SER A 99 12.74 20.80 4.94
C SER A 99 13.60 21.92 4.33
N PRO A 100 14.94 21.81 4.45
CA PRO A 100 15.85 22.73 3.75
C PRO A 100 16.00 22.40 2.27
N ASP A 101 15.57 21.21 1.81
CA ASP A 101 15.73 20.74 0.44
C ASP A 101 14.79 21.47 -0.51
N PRO A 102 15.31 22.22 -1.51
CA PRO A 102 14.50 22.91 -2.49
C PRO A 102 13.62 21.96 -3.33
N LYS A 103 14.06 20.71 -3.55
CA LYS A 103 13.27 19.69 -4.26
C LYS A 103 12.02 19.31 -3.47
N ARG A 104 12.13 19.21 -2.13
CA ARG A 104 10.97 18.99 -1.24
C ARG A 104 9.97 20.14 -1.29
N LYS A 105 10.46 21.39 -1.36
CA LYS A 105 9.58 22.56 -1.53
C LYS A 105 8.85 22.55 -2.88
N GLN A 106 9.53 22.16 -3.95
CA GLN A 106 8.88 21.97 -5.27
C GLN A 106 7.82 20.87 -5.24
N GLN A 107 8.12 19.73 -4.61
CA GLN A 107 7.12 18.66 -4.43
C GLN A 107 5.88 19.15 -3.66
N ALA A 108 6.09 19.88 -2.56
CA ALA A 108 5.01 20.43 -1.76
C ALA A 108 4.12 21.39 -2.56
N ALA A 109 4.69 22.21 -3.44
CA ALA A 109 3.95 23.18 -4.23
C ALA A 109 2.92 22.55 -5.18
N GLY A 110 3.24 21.37 -5.74
CA GLY A 110 2.34 20.61 -6.62
C GLY A 110 1.45 19.60 -5.91
N TRP A 111 1.67 19.34 -4.62
CA TRP A 111 0.98 18.23 -3.91
C TRP A 111 -0.26 18.71 -3.18
N LYS A 112 -1.41 18.21 -3.60
CA LYS A 112 -2.72 18.46 -2.97
C LYS A 112 -3.29 17.15 -2.46
N VAL A 113 -3.90 17.18 -1.27
CA VAL A 113 -4.58 16.04 -0.66
C VAL A 113 -6.06 16.33 -0.60
N PHE A 114 -6.87 15.45 -1.19
CA PHE A 114 -8.33 15.51 -1.16
C PHE A 114 -8.88 14.31 -0.42
N LYS A 115 -9.95 14.51 0.34
CA LYS A 115 -10.78 13.48 0.93
C LYS A 115 -12.07 13.40 0.12
N ALA A 116 -12.44 12.22 -0.37
CA ALA A 116 -13.73 12.03 -1.00
C ALA A 116 -14.85 12.20 0.01
N VAL A 117 -15.94 12.83 -0.41
CA VAL A 117 -17.12 13.06 0.44
C VAL A 117 -17.92 11.76 0.55
N GLU A 118 -18.02 11.01 -0.55
CA GLU A 118 -18.71 9.75 -0.59
C GLU A 118 -17.79 8.58 -0.22
N PRO A 119 -18.31 7.56 0.48
CA PRO A 119 -17.52 6.38 0.80
C PRO A 119 -17.17 5.58 -0.48
N PHE A 120 -15.97 5.05 -0.52
CA PHE A 120 -15.50 4.19 -1.58
C PHE A 120 -15.37 2.75 -1.06
N GLN A 121 -16.24 1.84 -1.52
CA GLN A 121 -16.25 0.43 -1.08
C GLN A 121 -16.28 0.28 0.46
N GLY A 122 -17.08 1.09 1.14
CA GLY A 122 -17.19 1.09 2.61
C GLY A 122 -15.99 1.74 3.34
N ASN A 123 -15.03 2.30 2.62
CA ASN A 123 -13.84 2.97 3.15
C ASN A 123 -13.85 4.45 2.78
N VAL A 124 -12.88 5.19 3.32
CA VAL A 124 -12.66 6.61 2.97
C VAL A 124 -11.54 6.69 1.94
N LEU A 125 -11.81 7.37 0.82
CA LEU A 125 -10.82 7.58 -0.24
C LEU A 125 -10.13 8.93 -0.05
N TYR A 126 -8.79 8.90 -0.01
CA TYR A 126 -7.96 10.10 -0.12
C TYR A 126 -7.19 10.06 -1.42
N LEU A 127 -7.17 11.19 -2.11
CA LEU A 127 -6.46 11.39 -3.38
C LEU A 127 -5.28 12.34 -3.14
N PHE A 128 -4.07 11.87 -3.45
CA PHE A 128 -2.92 12.76 -3.57
C PHE A 128 -2.81 13.15 -5.04
N ILE A 129 -3.06 14.41 -5.33
CA ILE A 129 -2.91 14.99 -6.67
C ILE A 129 -1.60 15.75 -6.69
N LEU A 130 -0.77 15.42 -7.66
CA LEU A 130 0.54 16.02 -7.89
C LEU A 130 0.49 16.73 -9.24
N ASP A 131 0.35 18.06 -9.19
CA ASP A 131 0.23 18.91 -10.39
C ASP A 131 0.86 20.27 -10.10
N PRO A 132 2.08 20.53 -10.66
CA PRO A 132 2.93 19.58 -11.37
C PRO A 132 3.58 18.55 -10.43
N ALA A 133 3.83 17.34 -10.94
CA ALA A 133 4.69 16.38 -10.28
C ALA A 133 6.17 16.70 -10.58
N VAL A 134 7.04 16.56 -9.59
CA VAL A 134 8.49 16.63 -9.78
C VAL A 134 8.97 15.27 -10.24
N LYS A 135 9.38 15.14 -11.51
CA LYS A 135 9.85 13.89 -12.11
C LYS A 135 11.00 13.29 -11.31
N ASP A 136 10.99 11.98 -11.17
CA ASP A 136 12.02 11.20 -10.49
C ASP A 136 12.25 11.58 -9.01
N ALA A 137 11.40 12.43 -8.45
CA ALA A 137 11.40 12.71 -7.04
C ALA A 137 10.63 11.61 -6.28
N ASP A 138 11.15 11.24 -5.11
CA ASP A 138 10.52 10.23 -4.27
C ASP A 138 9.41 10.86 -3.39
N TYR A 139 8.19 10.40 -3.58
CA TYR A 139 6.99 10.81 -2.86
C TYR A 139 6.60 9.85 -1.73
N THR A 140 7.53 9.01 -1.28
CA THR A 140 7.31 8.08 -0.16
C THR A 140 7.15 8.87 1.15
N VAL A 141 5.96 8.84 1.74
CA VAL A 141 5.62 9.62 2.95
C VAL A 141 6.58 9.32 4.11
N SER A 142 6.85 8.06 4.40
CA SER A 142 7.74 7.67 5.49
C SER A 142 9.18 8.18 5.30
N LYS A 143 9.66 8.22 4.06
CA LYS A 143 10.98 8.75 3.76
C LYS A 143 11.05 10.27 4.00
N ILE A 144 10.05 11.01 3.53
CA ILE A 144 9.98 12.46 3.74
C ILE A 144 9.90 12.79 5.23
N LEU A 145 9.11 12.02 5.99
CA LEU A 145 9.00 12.18 7.44
C LEU A 145 10.32 11.86 8.14
N SER A 146 11.04 10.81 7.75
CA SER A 146 12.31 10.43 8.36
C SER A 146 13.43 11.46 8.17
N GLU A 147 13.39 12.21 7.07
CA GLU A 147 14.38 13.27 6.79
C GLU A 147 14.29 14.45 7.76
N VAL A 148 13.09 14.72 8.30
CA VAL A 148 12.83 15.92 9.11
C VAL A 148 12.40 15.59 10.54
N LEU A 149 11.70 14.48 10.74
CA LEU A 149 11.12 14.04 12.01
C LEU A 149 11.61 12.62 12.40
N PRO A 150 12.93 12.35 12.47
CA PRO A 150 13.47 11.00 12.66
C PRO A 150 13.01 10.35 13.97
N ASN A 151 12.79 11.14 15.03
CA ASN A 151 12.36 10.62 16.33
C ASN A 151 10.88 10.21 16.37
N GLU A 152 10.06 10.73 15.48
CA GLU A 152 8.61 10.46 15.41
C GLU A 152 8.27 9.45 14.30
N VAL A 153 9.20 9.18 13.38
CA VAL A 153 8.89 8.46 12.12
C VAL A 153 8.35 7.05 12.35
N GLN A 154 8.80 6.35 13.39
CA GLN A 154 8.35 4.97 13.65
C GLN A 154 6.88 4.94 14.07
N ASP A 155 6.46 5.83 14.95
CA ASP A 155 5.06 5.93 15.40
C ASP A 155 4.15 6.41 14.26
N LEU A 156 4.61 7.42 13.51
CA LEU A 156 3.90 7.92 12.34
C LEU A 156 3.75 6.85 11.26
N TRP A 157 4.78 6.04 11.03
CA TRP A 157 4.73 4.93 10.09
C TRP A 157 3.73 3.85 10.53
N ASN A 158 3.71 3.49 11.81
CA ASN A 158 2.74 2.52 12.34
C ASN A 158 1.31 3.00 12.10
N LYS A 159 0.98 4.23 12.46
CA LYS A 159 -0.32 4.84 12.22
C LYS A 159 -0.67 4.89 10.73
N TYR A 160 0.29 5.29 9.90
CA TYR A 160 0.11 5.40 8.46
C TYR A 160 -0.20 4.05 7.81
N LYS A 161 0.62 3.02 8.06
CA LYS A 161 0.41 1.69 7.48
C LYS A 161 -0.86 1.00 7.97
N ASP A 162 -1.18 1.16 9.27
CA ASP A 162 -2.34 0.52 9.89
C ASP A 162 -3.67 1.17 9.45
N ALA A 163 -3.63 2.42 8.98
CA ALA A 163 -4.79 3.12 8.45
C ALA A 163 -5.29 2.56 7.11
N TYR A 164 -4.44 1.90 6.33
CA TYR A 164 -4.84 1.41 5.01
C TYR A 164 -5.77 0.20 5.08
N ALA A 165 -6.87 0.27 4.35
CA ALA A 165 -7.73 -0.88 4.06
C ALA A 165 -7.16 -1.73 2.93
N SER A 166 -6.44 -1.10 2.00
CA SER A 166 -5.70 -1.75 0.90
C SER A 166 -4.44 -0.95 0.56
N GLY A 167 -3.61 -1.46 -0.34
CA GLY A 167 -2.40 -0.77 -0.79
C GLY A 167 -2.70 0.53 -1.54
N GLN A 168 -1.64 1.30 -1.79
CA GLN A 168 -1.69 2.50 -2.63
C GLN A 168 -1.62 2.15 -4.11
N ASN A 169 -2.41 2.85 -4.93
CA ASN A 169 -2.29 2.82 -6.39
C ASN A 169 -1.75 4.16 -6.88
N LEU A 170 -0.70 4.10 -7.69
CA LEU A 170 -0.01 5.25 -8.26
C LEU A 170 -0.25 5.29 -9.77
N VAL A 171 -0.63 6.45 -10.29
CA VAL A 171 -0.91 6.68 -11.72
C VAL A 171 -0.16 7.91 -12.19
N ASN A 172 0.57 7.76 -13.30
CA ASN A 172 1.15 8.88 -14.02
C ASN A 172 0.06 9.54 -14.88
N LEU A 173 -0.02 10.87 -14.86
CA LEU A 173 -1.01 11.65 -15.58
C LEU A 173 -0.35 12.49 -16.67
N GLN A 174 -0.94 12.48 -17.86
CA GLN A 174 -0.58 13.37 -18.96
C GLN A 174 -1.68 14.42 -19.12
N LEU A 175 -1.30 15.69 -19.13
CA LEU A 175 -2.23 16.77 -19.43
C LEU A 175 -2.63 16.72 -20.90
N ILE A 176 -3.91 16.56 -21.18
CA ILE A 176 -4.46 16.56 -22.55
C ILE A 176 -5.04 17.94 -22.90
N ALA A 177 -5.67 18.62 -21.93
CA ALA A 177 -6.25 19.95 -22.13
C ALA A 177 -6.31 20.71 -20.81
N ASN A 178 -6.04 22.01 -20.87
CA ASN A 178 -6.28 22.94 -19.78
C ASN A 178 -7.46 23.85 -20.15
N MET A 179 -8.63 23.63 -19.54
CA MET A 179 -9.84 24.40 -19.85
C MET A 179 -9.78 25.86 -19.38
N SER A 180 -8.90 26.19 -18.41
CA SER A 180 -8.72 27.58 -17.97
C SER A 180 -7.99 28.46 -19.00
N SER A 181 -7.36 27.87 -20.02
CA SER A 181 -6.68 28.60 -21.09
C SER A 181 -7.64 29.16 -22.18
N VAL A 182 -8.94 28.84 -22.07
CA VAL A 182 -9.94 29.44 -22.97
C VAL A 182 -10.11 30.91 -22.57
N ALA A 183 -9.57 31.83 -23.38
CA ALA A 183 -9.83 33.26 -23.21
C ALA A 183 -11.34 33.50 -23.25
N PRO A 184 -11.90 34.34 -22.33
CA PRO A 184 -13.31 34.72 -22.45
C PRO A 184 -13.51 35.38 -23.82
N ALA A 185 -14.50 34.96 -24.57
CA ALA A 185 -14.83 35.60 -25.86
C ALA A 185 -14.93 37.10 -25.61
N ALA A 186 -14.12 37.89 -26.35
CA ALA A 186 -14.17 39.32 -26.27
C ALA A 186 -15.61 39.75 -26.58
N GLY A 187 -16.31 40.26 -25.56
CA GLY A 187 -17.69 40.72 -25.69
C GLY A 187 -17.73 41.76 -26.79
N GLY A 188 -18.32 41.42 -27.92
CA GLY A 188 -18.63 42.34 -28.98
C GLY A 188 -19.56 43.43 -28.43
N LYS A 189 -19.13 44.67 -28.55
CA LYS A 189 -19.96 45.87 -28.36
C LYS A 189 -20.94 45.99 -29.51
#